data_bf5df39d956b2b37a5c722d4208e71db
#
_entry.id   bf5df39d956b2b37a5c722d4208e71db
#
_cell.length_a   1.000
_cell.length_b   1.000
_cell.length_c   1.000
_cell.angle_alpha   90.00
_cell.angle_beta   90.00
_cell.angle_gamma   90.00
#
_symmetry.space_group_name_H-M   'P 1'
#
loop_
_entity.id
_entity.type
_entity.pdbx_description
1 polymer ?
#
loop_
_entity_poly.entity_id
_entity_poly.type
_entity_poly.pdbx_seq_one_letter_code
_entity_poly.pdbx_strand_id
1 'polypeptide(L)'
;TAHICFLWHMHQPYYTDPVSGSASMPWVRLHATKAYYDMAYGLDKFPEIKATFNFTPSLLRQLQEIGSGTVRDLFLEYAQRPAADLHPEEKAFLVRHFFSANWATMVRPYPRYHELLVKRGADTYGRDLERVARQFSTQDLLDLQTWHNLAWFGYGTVSRYPRLAALRAKNKGFTEEEKQEVLALQLVAVREIVPLYRRLMEREQIELTTTPFFHPILPLVIDTD
;
A
#
# COMPACT_ATOMS: atom_id res chain seq x y z
N THR A 1 -5.91 39.40 7.63
CA THR A 1 -6.23 38.20 6.86
C THR A 1 -5.12 37.21 7.10
N ALA A 2 -5.46 36.00 7.53
CA ALA A 2 -4.51 34.90 7.67
C ALA A 2 -4.51 34.08 6.35
N HIS A 3 -3.32 33.66 5.93
CA HIS A 3 -3.14 32.75 4.80
C HIS A 3 -2.61 31.41 5.32
N ILE A 4 -3.18 30.30 4.88
CA ILE A 4 -2.79 28.95 5.26
C ILE A 4 -2.23 28.27 4.01
N CYS A 5 -1.00 27.76 4.08
CA CYS A 5 -0.37 26.97 3.04
C CYS A 5 -0.27 25.52 3.49
N PHE A 6 -0.69 24.60 2.62
CA PHE A 6 -0.51 23.16 2.83
C PHE A 6 0.62 22.67 1.94
N LEU A 7 1.71 22.23 2.55
CA LEU A 7 2.81 21.54 1.88
C LEU A 7 2.82 20.09 2.28
N TRP A 8 2.57 19.20 1.34
CA TRP A 8 2.62 17.75 1.53
C TRP A 8 3.95 17.20 1.05
N HIS A 9 4.69 16.59 1.96
CA HIS A 9 5.95 15.92 1.64
C HIS A 9 5.69 14.44 1.38
N MET A 10 5.95 13.99 0.14
CA MET A 10 5.67 12.63 -0.32
C MET A 10 6.98 11.90 -0.59
N HIS A 11 7.35 11.07 0.36
CA HIS A 11 8.61 10.33 0.36
C HIS A 11 8.39 8.86 0.71
N GLN A 12 9.16 8.01 0.04
CA GLN A 12 9.45 6.64 0.45
C GLN A 12 10.95 6.36 0.19
N PRO A 13 11.63 5.65 1.09
CA PRO A 13 12.94 5.10 0.76
C PRO A 13 12.88 4.29 -0.54
N TYR A 14 13.99 4.19 -1.24
CA TYR A 14 14.05 3.34 -2.41
C TYR A 14 14.19 1.88 -1.97
N TYR A 15 13.11 1.11 -2.08
CA TYR A 15 13.05 -0.27 -1.61
C TYR A 15 13.53 -1.29 -2.62
N THR A 16 13.69 -0.90 -3.88
CA THR A 16 14.13 -1.82 -4.93
C THR A 16 15.64 -2.03 -4.84
N ASP A 17 16.04 -3.26 -4.62
CA ASP A 17 17.43 -3.66 -4.74
C ASP A 17 17.82 -3.64 -6.23
N PRO A 18 18.83 -2.81 -6.63
CA PRO A 18 19.21 -2.66 -8.02
C PRO A 18 19.83 -3.91 -8.65
N VAL A 19 20.29 -4.85 -7.82
CA VAL A 19 20.92 -6.10 -8.31
C VAL A 19 19.86 -7.15 -8.63
N SER A 20 18.92 -7.36 -7.70
CA SER A 20 17.87 -8.39 -7.87
C SER A 20 16.61 -7.88 -8.58
N GLY A 21 16.42 -6.55 -8.68
CA GLY A 21 15.19 -5.94 -9.17
C GLY A 21 13.98 -6.18 -8.27
N SER A 22 14.23 -6.56 -7.01
CA SER A 22 13.16 -6.91 -6.06
C SER A 22 12.96 -5.81 -5.02
N ALA A 23 11.71 -5.46 -4.77
CA ALA A 23 11.35 -4.56 -3.67
C ALA A 23 11.34 -5.33 -2.35
N SER A 24 12.09 -4.83 -1.37
CA SER A 24 12.19 -5.42 -0.03
C SER A 24 10.94 -5.21 0.82
N MET A 25 10.13 -4.20 0.51
CA MET A 25 8.93 -3.81 1.25
C MET A 25 7.80 -3.37 0.32
N PRO A 26 6.52 -3.60 0.68
CA PRO A 26 5.36 -3.31 -0.16
C PRO A 26 4.85 -1.87 -0.02
N TRP A 27 5.56 -1.01 0.75
CA TRP A 27 4.99 0.25 1.25
C TRP A 27 4.59 1.21 0.14
N VAL A 28 5.35 1.32 -0.95
CA VAL A 28 4.99 2.21 -2.06
C VAL A 28 3.63 1.81 -2.65
N ARG A 29 3.42 0.53 -2.94
CA ARG A 29 2.15 0.01 -3.48
C ARG A 29 0.98 0.22 -2.52
N LEU A 30 1.18 -0.11 -1.24
CA LEU A 30 0.14 -0.01 -0.23
C LEU A 30 -0.23 1.45 0.08
N HIS A 31 0.76 2.35 0.23
CA HIS A 31 0.49 3.77 0.44
C HIS A 31 -0.08 4.46 -0.80
N ALA A 32 0.24 3.98 -2.00
CA ALA A 32 -0.34 4.51 -3.23
C ALA A 32 -1.87 4.40 -3.22
N THR A 33 -2.42 3.25 -2.82
CA THR A 33 -3.86 2.99 -2.81
C THR A 33 -4.62 3.69 -1.68
N LYS A 34 -3.91 4.29 -0.72
CA LYS A 34 -4.48 5.00 0.42
C LYS A 34 -4.10 6.48 0.39
N ALA A 35 -2.89 6.79 0.88
CA ALA A 35 -2.49 8.16 1.13
C ALA A 35 -2.34 8.98 -0.15
N TYR A 36 -1.57 8.49 -1.12
CA TYR A 36 -1.25 9.28 -2.31
C TYR A 36 -2.46 9.47 -3.23
N TYR A 37 -3.29 8.45 -3.35
CA TYR A 37 -4.53 8.57 -4.12
C TYR A 37 -5.54 9.50 -3.43
N ASP A 38 -5.75 9.33 -2.11
CA ASP A 38 -6.77 10.06 -1.38
C ASP A 38 -6.52 11.57 -1.33
N MET A 39 -5.26 12.00 -1.19
CA MET A 39 -4.92 13.42 -1.20
C MET A 39 -5.28 14.09 -2.53
N ALA A 40 -4.91 13.48 -3.66
CA ALA A 40 -5.24 14.01 -4.96
C ALA A 40 -6.75 13.91 -5.27
N TYR A 41 -7.38 12.79 -4.90
CA TYR A 41 -8.82 12.61 -5.04
C TYR A 41 -9.63 13.65 -4.24
N GLY A 42 -9.16 13.96 -3.01
CA GLY A 42 -9.76 15.00 -2.17
C GLY A 42 -9.71 16.36 -2.86
N LEU A 43 -8.54 16.76 -3.37
CA LEU A 43 -8.39 18.02 -4.10
C LEU A 43 -9.24 18.06 -5.37
N ASP A 44 -9.36 16.95 -6.08
CA ASP A 44 -10.21 16.87 -7.29
C ASP A 44 -11.70 17.17 -7.00
N LYS A 45 -12.16 16.95 -5.77
CA LYS A 45 -13.52 17.27 -5.30
C LYS A 45 -13.70 18.73 -4.87
N PHE A 46 -12.62 19.43 -4.59
CA PHE A 46 -12.64 20.81 -4.09
C PHE A 46 -11.70 21.68 -4.93
N PRO A 47 -12.11 22.06 -6.16
CA PRO A 47 -11.23 22.74 -7.12
C PRO A 47 -10.76 24.14 -6.66
N GLU A 48 -11.43 24.74 -5.70
CA GLU A 48 -11.03 26.04 -5.10
C GLU A 48 -9.88 25.90 -4.10
N ILE A 49 -9.59 24.69 -3.59
CA ILE A 49 -8.51 24.46 -2.64
C ILE A 49 -7.22 24.25 -3.42
N LYS A 50 -6.18 24.99 -3.04
CA LYS A 50 -4.82 24.86 -3.58
C LYS A 50 -3.89 24.24 -2.56
N ALA A 51 -2.87 23.51 -3.02
CA ALA A 51 -1.85 22.89 -2.18
C ALA A 51 -0.52 22.75 -2.93
N THR A 52 0.56 22.62 -2.18
CA THR A 52 1.89 22.30 -2.71
C THR A 52 2.24 20.87 -2.36
N PHE A 53 2.77 20.11 -3.32
CA PHE A 53 3.27 18.76 -3.10
C PHE A 53 4.75 18.68 -3.43
N ASN A 54 5.51 18.13 -2.50
CA ASN A 54 6.90 17.78 -2.71
C ASN A 54 7.00 16.28 -2.96
N PHE A 55 7.38 15.90 -4.18
CA PHE A 55 7.62 14.51 -4.55
C PHE A 55 9.11 14.21 -4.60
N THR A 56 9.54 13.18 -3.86
CA THR A 56 10.88 12.65 -4.06
C THR A 56 10.95 11.83 -5.35
N PRO A 57 12.01 11.98 -6.14
CA PRO A 57 12.14 11.20 -7.38
C PRO A 57 12.19 9.68 -7.14
N SER A 58 12.73 9.24 -5.98
CA SER A 58 12.71 7.84 -5.56
C SER A 58 11.30 7.27 -5.44
N LEU A 59 10.35 8.06 -4.93
CA LEU A 59 8.94 7.64 -4.87
C LEU A 59 8.33 7.55 -6.27
N LEU A 60 8.52 8.58 -7.10
CA LEU A 60 7.98 8.61 -8.48
C LEU A 60 8.51 7.43 -9.31
N ARG A 61 9.79 7.13 -9.19
CA ARG A 61 10.43 5.99 -9.87
C ARG A 61 9.77 4.68 -9.46
N GLN A 62 9.60 4.44 -8.17
CA GLN A 62 8.98 3.21 -7.64
C GLN A 62 7.50 3.09 -8.04
N LEU A 63 6.74 4.18 -8.05
CA LEU A 63 5.36 4.17 -8.56
C LEU A 63 5.29 3.73 -10.03
N GLN A 64 6.23 4.19 -10.87
CA GLN A 64 6.32 3.79 -12.26
C GLN A 64 6.73 2.32 -12.41
N GLU A 65 7.73 1.87 -11.66
CA GLU A 65 8.22 0.49 -11.68
C GLU A 65 7.13 -0.52 -11.25
N ILE A 66 6.42 -0.23 -10.18
CA ILE A 66 5.29 -1.06 -9.71
C ILE A 66 4.15 -1.02 -10.71
N GLY A 67 3.79 0.16 -11.21
CA GLY A 67 2.71 0.33 -12.17
C GLY A 67 2.96 -0.37 -13.51
N SER A 68 4.22 -0.43 -13.96
CA SER A 68 4.62 -1.14 -15.18
C SER A 68 4.90 -2.63 -14.97
N GLY A 69 5.00 -3.08 -13.72
CA GLY A 69 5.33 -4.47 -13.39
C GLY A 69 6.80 -4.82 -13.62
N THR A 70 7.68 -3.82 -13.66
CA THR A 70 9.15 -4.04 -13.88
C THR A 70 9.89 -4.34 -12.58
N VAL A 71 9.27 -4.13 -11.42
CA VAL A 71 9.83 -4.48 -10.11
C VAL A 71 9.12 -5.72 -9.56
N ARG A 72 9.89 -6.60 -8.97
CA ARG A 72 9.40 -7.78 -8.29
C ARG A 72 9.02 -7.42 -6.83
N ASP A 73 7.75 -7.57 -6.47
CA ASP A 73 7.24 -7.35 -5.10
C ASP A 73 6.86 -8.70 -4.48
N LEU A 74 7.67 -9.21 -3.56
CA LEU A 74 7.46 -10.50 -2.91
C LEU A 74 6.12 -10.57 -2.16
N PHE A 75 5.67 -9.47 -1.56
CA PHE A 75 4.37 -9.42 -0.90
C PHE A 75 3.22 -9.56 -1.90
N LEU A 76 3.36 -8.95 -3.07
CA LEU A 76 2.38 -9.08 -4.15
C LEU A 76 2.40 -10.50 -4.72
N GLU A 77 3.56 -11.08 -4.96
CA GLU A 77 3.70 -12.45 -5.46
C GLU A 77 3.01 -13.47 -4.55
N TYR A 78 3.26 -13.36 -3.23
CA TYR A 78 2.61 -14.25 -2.26
C TYR A 78 1.13 -13.95 -2.08
N ALA A 79 0.69 -12.70 -2.30
CA ALA A 79 -0.73 -12.37 -2.33
C ALA A 79 -1.43 -12.94 -3.58
N GLN A 80 -0.76 -12.98 -4.73
CA GLN A 80 -1.30 -13.49 -5.99
C GLN A 80 -1.41 -15.02 -6.03
N ARG A 81 -0.48 -15.72 -5.35
CA ARG A 81 -0.45 -17.19 -5.33
C ARG A 81 -1.76 -17.75 -4.76
N PRO A 82 -2.36 -18.79 -5.38
CA PRO A 82 -3.52 -19.44 -4.81
C PRO A 82 -3.23 -19.94 -3.38
N ALA A 83 -4.15 -19.72 -2.45
CA ALA A 83 -3.93 -20.07 -1.04
C ALA A 83 -3.69 -21.57 -0.83
N ALA A 84 -4.24 -22.41 -1.70
CA ALA A 84 -4.04 -23.86 -1.69
C ALA A 84 -2.61 -24.27 -2.07
N ASP A 85 -1.92 -23.46 -2.90
CA ASP A 85 -0.61 -23.77 -3.48
C ASP A 85 0.55 -23.16 -2.67
N LEU A 86 0.25 -22.51 -1.55
CA LEU A 86 1.29 -21.92 -0.70
C LEU A 86 2.12 -22.98 0.01
N HIS A 87 3.45 -22.85 -0.07
CA HIS A 87 4.40 -23.66 0.67
C HIS A 87 4.46 -23.27 2.17
N PRO A 88 4.97 -24.13 3.06
CA PRO A 88 5.02 -23.86 4.50
C PRO A 88 5.69 -22.54 4.87
N GLU A 89 6.83 -22.23 4.23
CA GLU A 89 7.58 -20.97 4.43
C GLU A 89 6.79 -19.74 3.96
N GLU A 90 6.02 -19.86 2.87
CA GLU A 90 5.18 -18.77 2.37
C GLU A 90 3.98 -18.54 3.29
N LYS A 91 3.36 -19.59 3.82
CA LYS A 91 2.32 -19.49 4.86
C LYS A 91 2.85 -18.80 6.11
N ALA A 92 4.06 -19.15 6.55
CA ALA A 92 4.71 -18.49 7.68
C ALA A 92 5.01 -17.02 7.38
N PHE A 93 5.43 -16.69 6.16
CA PHE A 93 5.62 -15.31 5.72
C PHE A 93 4.32 -14.50 5.77
N LEU A 94 3.22 -15.03 5.24
CA LEU A 94 1.90 -14.37 5.30
C LEU A 94 1.49 -14.11 6.74
N VAL A 95 1.56 -15.13 7.59
CA VAL A 95 1.19 -15.03 9.01
C VAL A 95 2.07 -14.02 9.74
N ARG A 96 3.36 -13.90 9.39
CA ARG A 96 4.27 -12.90 9.95
C ARG A 96 3.94 -11.48 9.51
N HIS A 97 3.76 -11.27 8.22
CA HIS A 97 3.85 -9.95 7.61
C HIS A 97 2.51 -9.33 7.19
N PHE A 98 1.48 -10.15 6.93
CA PHE A 98 0.21 -9.66 6.38
C PHE A 98 -0.72 -9.01 7.42
N PHE A 99 -0.19 -8.71 8.60
CA PHE A 99 -0.82 -7.82 9.60
C PHE A 99 -0.01 -6.54 9.81
N SER A 100 0.92 -6.22 8.93
CA SER A 100 1.71 -4.99 8.96
C SER A 100 0.86 -3.81 8.51
N ALA A 101 0.05 -3.31 9.43
CA ALA A 101 -0.88 -2.20 9.29
C ALA A 101 -1.17 -1.61 10.67
N ASN A 102 -1.78 -0.43 10.75
CA ASN A 102 -2.27 0.08 12.02
C ASN A 102 -3.46 -0.78 12.50
N TRP A 103 -3.25 -1.55 13.55
CA TRP A 103 -4.27 -2.50 14.02
C TRP A 103 -5.56 -1.83 14.50
N ALA A 104 -5.47 -0.66 15.13
CA ALA A 104 -6.65 0.02 15.65
C ALA A 104 -7.59 0.49 14.53
N THR A 105 -7.03 0.98 13.42
CA THR A 105 -7.80 1.61 12.35
C THR A 105 -7.95 0.76 11.09
N MET A 106 -7.11 -0.27 10.90
CA MET A 106 -7.06 -1.03 9.65
C MET A 106 -7.26 -2.55 9.81
N VAL A 107 -7.16 -3.07 11.04
CA VAL A 107 -7.37 -4.50 11.30
C VAL A 107 -8.61 -4.72 12.17
N ARG A 108 -8.65 -4.11 13.35
CA ARG A 108 -9.75 -4.29 14.32
C ARG A 108 -11.14 -3.89 13.82
N PRO A 109 -11.30 -2.87 12.95
CA PRO A 109 -12.61 -2.54 12.39
C PRO A 109 -13.21 -3.62 11.49
N TYR A 110 -12.40 -4.57 11.01
CA TYR A 110 -12.84 -5.65 10.13
C TYR A 110 -12.85 -6.97 10.89
N PRO A 111 -14.04 -7.50 11.25
CA PRO A 111 -14.18 -8.64 12.16
C PRO A 111 -13.34 -9.85 11.74
N ARG A 112 -13.36 -10.22 10.47
CA ARG A 112 -12.59 -11.36 9.98
C ARG A 112 -11.07 -11.14 10.05
N TYR A 113 -10.61 -9.95 9.67
CA TYR A 113 -9.18 -9.63 9.72
C TYR A 113 -8.66 -9.61 11.17
N HIS A 114 -9.49 -9.09 12.08
CA HIS A 114 -9.19 -9.13 13.52
C HIS A 114 -9.18 -10.55 14.08
N GLU A 115 -10.14 -11.40 13.70
CA GLU A 115 -10.17 -12.83 14.07
C GLU A 115 -8.86 -13.54 13.67
N LEU A 116 -8.39 -13.31 12.44
CA LEU A 116 -7.13 -13.86 11.95
C LEU A 116 -5.92 -13.33 12.72
N LEU A 117 -5.93 -12.06 13.13
CA LEU A 117 -4.89 -11.47 13.99
C LEU A 117 -4.89 -12.14 15.38
N VAL A 118 -6.05 -12.34 15.99
CA VAL A 118 -6.18 -13.04 17.27
C VAL A 118 -5.67 -14.48 17.15
N LYS A 119 -6.01 -15.18 16.06
CA LYS A 119 -5.54 -16.55 15.78
C LYS A 119 -4.02 -16.62 15.67
N ARG A 120 -3.37 -15.64 15.03
CA ARG A 120 -1.92 -15.52 14.99
C ARG A 120 -1.32 -15.24 16.37
N GLY A 121 -1.97 -14.41 17.15
CA GLY A 121 -1.47 -13.77 18.36
C GLY A 121 -0.78 -12.43 18.07
N ALA A 122 -0.77 -11.54 19.07
CA ALA A 122 -0.22 -10.18 18.91
C ALA A 122 1.30 -10.19 18.77
N ASP A 123 1.99 -10.95 19.61
CA ASP A 123 3.45 -11.06 19.58
C ASP A 123 3.89 -12.23 18.69
N THR A 124 4.88 -11.94 17.85
CA THR A 124 5.52 -12.92 16.96
C THR A 124 6.99 -13.17 17.31
N TYR A 125 7.53 -12.42 18.28
CA TYR A 125 8.93 -12.55 18.66
C TYR A 125 9.17 -13.92 19.32
N GLY A 126 10.23 -14.61 18.90
CA GLY A 126 10.60 -15.93 19.43
C GLY A 126 9.61 -17.06 19.14
N ARG A 127 8.55 -16.83 18.34
CA ARG A 127 7.55 -17.87 18.02
C ARG A 127 7.91 -18.62 16.74
N ASP A 128 7.66 -19.91 16.74
CA ASP A 128 7.67 -20.76 15.55
C ASP A 128 6.44 -20.43 14.70
N LEU A 129 6.61 -19.55 13.71
CA LEU A 129 5.53 -19.11 12.85
C LEU A 129 5.10 -20.14 11.80
N GLU A 130 5.93 -21.12 11.48
CA GLU A 130 5.47 -22.25 10.66
C GLU A 130 4.46 -23.10 11.43
N ARG A 131 4.71 -23.34 12.72
CA ARG A 131 3.75 -24.02 13.59
C ARG A 131 2.45 -23.24 13.73
N VAL A 132 2.51 -21.92 13.85
CA VAL A 132 1.32 -21.06 13.89
C VAL A 132 0.58 -21.13 12.55
N ALA A 133 1.30 -21.03 11.43
CA ALA A 133 0.72 -21.06 10.08
C ALA A 133 -0.01 -22.39 9.76
N ARG A 134 0.47 -23.51 10.32
CA ARG A 134 -0.22 -24.80 10.19
C ARG A 134 -1.63 -24.83 10.80
N GLN A 135 -1.96 -23.88 11.67
CA GLN A 135 -3.30 -23.75 12.25
C GLN A 135 -4.26 -23.00 11.32
N PHE A 136 -3.75 -22.29 10.31
CA PHE A 136 -4.55 -21.55 9.35
C PHE A 136 -5.06 -22.50 8.26
N SER A 137 -6.38 -22.54 8.06
CA SER A 137 -6.97 -23.24 6.92
C SER A 137 -6.63 -22.52 5.61
N THR A 138 -6.86 -23.18 4.47
CA THR A 138 -6.71 -22.53 3.16
C THR A 138 -7.59 -21.29 3.06
N GLN A 139 -8.82 -21.34 3.59
CA GLN A 139 -9.71 -20.16 3.60
C GLN A 139 -9.20 -19.05 4.52
N ASP A 140 -8.59 -19.38 5.67
CA ASP A 140 -7.96 -18.37 6.54
C ASP A 140 -6.83 -17.63 5.81
N LEU A 141 -6.00 -18.35 5.06
CA LEU A 141 -4.90 -17.78 4.28
C LEU A 141 -5.41 -16.93 3.11
N LEU A 142 -6.43 -17.39 2.40
CA LEU A 142 -7.08 -16.63 1.34
C LEU A 142 -7.71 -15.34 1.86
N ASP A 143 -8.44 -15.42 2.99
CA ASP A 143 -9.01 -14.26 3.63
C ASP A 143 -7.90 -13.29 4.10
N LEU A 144 -6.77 -13.81 4.62
CA LEU A 144 -5.62 -13.00 5.04
C LEU A 144 -4.95 -12.30 3.86
N GLN A 145 -4.70 -13.01 2.75
CA GLN A 145 -4.15 -12.43 1.52
C GLN A 145 -5.05 -11.28 1.01
N THR A 146 -6.35 -11.50 1.03
CA THR A 146 -7.33 -10.51 0.58
C THR A 146 -7.37 -9.31 1.52
N TRP A 147 -7.51 -9.53 2.83
CA TRP A 147 -7.61 -8.45 3.82
C TRP A 147 -6.36 -7.61 3.93
N HIS A 148 -5.16 -8.21 3.87
CA HIS A 148 -3.92 -7.44 3.87
C HIS A 148 -3.91 -6.36 2.79
N ASN A 149 -4.41 -6.65 1.61
CA ASN A 149 -4.46 -5.71 0.51
C ASN A 149 -5.70 -4.80 0.57
N LEU A 150 -6.87 -5.35 0.86
CA LEU A 150 -8.15 -4.62 0.89
C LEU A 150 -8.19 -3.54 1.99
N ALA A 151 -7.54 -3.76 3.14
CA ALA A 151 -7.49 -2.79 4.23
C ALA A 151 -6.68 -1.53 3.90
N TRP A 152 -5.78 -1.59 2.91
CA TRP A 152 -4.96 -0.47 2.48
C TRP A 152 -5.62 0.44 1.45
N PHE A 153 -6.77 0.10 0.91
CA PHE A 153 -7.49 1.06 0.08
C PHE A 153 -8.03 2.20 0.94
N GLY A 154 -7.78 3.42 0.50
CA GLY A 154 -8.23 4.61 1.19
C GLY A 154 -9.67 4.99 0.83
N TYR A 155 -10.09 6.14 1.33
CA TYR A 155 -11.45 6.65 1.10
C TYR A 155 -11.71 6.93 -0.38
N GLY A 156 -10.77 7.61 -1.06
CA GLY A 156 -10.89 7.98 -2.47
C GLY A 156 -10.97 6.77 -3.39
N THR A 157 -10.11 5.77 -3.16
CA THR A 157 -10.14 4.54 -3.95
C THR A 157 -11.42 3.73 -3.74
N VAL A 158 -11.90 3.61 -2.49
CA VAL A 158 -13.16 2.92 -2.20
C VAL A 158 -14.36 3.66 -2.81
N SER A 159 -14.37 4.99 -2.77
CA SER A 159 -15.40 5.80 -3.42
C SER A 159 -15.38 5.67 -4.96
N ARG A 160 -14.18 5.55 -5.54
CA ARG A 160 -14.00 5.39 -6.99
C ARG A 160 -14.40 4.00 -7.49
N TYR A 161 -14.15 2.97 -6.67
CA TYR A 161 -14.37 1.57 -7.01
C TYR A 161 -15.34 0.91 -6.01
N PRO A 162 -16.67 1.03 -6.23
CA PRO A 162 -17.69 0.53 -5.27
C PRO A 162 -17.57 -0.96 -4.93
N ARG A 163 -16.95 -1.74 -5.81
CA ARG A 163 -16.69 -3.16 -5.56
C ARG A 163 -15.84 -3.40 -4.31
N LEU A 164 -14.90 -2.49 -4.00
CA LEU A 164 -14.10 -2.56 -2.78
C LEU A 164 -14.96 -2.44 -1.51
N ALA A 165 -15.97 -1.56 -1.54
CA ALA A 165 -16.91 -1.44 -0.42
C ALA A 165 -17.75 -2.73 -0.25
N ALA A 166 -18.20 -3.34 -1.35
CA ALA A 166 -18.93 -4.60 -1.32
C ALA A 166 -18.07 -5.75 -0.77
N LEU A 167 -16.79 -5.83 -1.14
CA LEU A 167 -15.85 -6.82 -0.62
C LEU A 167 -15.57 -6.61 0.87
N ARG A 168 -15.43 -5.36 1.33
CA ARG A 168 -15.31 -5.06 2.76
C ARG A 168 -16.55 -5.48 3.55
N ALA A 169 -17.74 -5.24 2.99
CA ALA A 169 -19.01 -5.66 3.61
C ALA A 169 -19.17 -7.18 3.64
N LYS A 170 -18.70 -7.91 2.63
CA LYS A 170 -18.65 -9.38 2.61
C LYS A 170 -17.83 -9.94 3.77
N ASN A 171 -16.75 -9.31 4.12
CA ASN A 171 -15.92 -9.54 5.29
C ASN A 171 -15.15 -10.88 5.33
N LYS A 172 -15.69 -12.00 4.89
CA LYS A 172 -15.05 -13.33 4.96
C LYS A 172 -15.48 -14.25 3.80
N GLY A 173 -14.76 -15.34 3.63
CA GLY A 173 -15.07 -16.34 2.62
C GLY A 173 -14.80 -15.81 1.22
N PHE A 174 -13.71 -15.08 1.04
CA PHE A 174 -13.31 -14.60 -0.28
C PHE A 174 -12.99 -15.77 -1.21
N THR A 175 -13.17 -15.54 -2.52
CA THR A 175 -12.72 -16.45 -3.57
C THR A 175 -11.37 -16.00 -4.13
N GLU A 176 -10.70 -16.87 -4.87
CA GLU A 176 -9.46 -16.52 -5.56
C GLU A 176 -9.67 -15.39 -6.57
N GLU A 177 -10.81 -15.39 -7.27
CA GLU A 177 -11.19 -14.35 -8.22
C GLU A 177 -11.36 -13.00 -7.53
N GLU A 178 -12.03 -12.96 -6.37
CA GLU A 178 -12.22 -11.74 -5.59
C GLU A 178 -10.88 -11.20 -5.06
N LYS A 179 -9.97 -12.08 -4.65
CA LYS A 179 -8.60 -11.69 -4.28
C LYS A 179 -7.86 -11.08 -5.46
N GLN A 180 -7.89 -11.74 -6.63
CA GLN A 180 -7.24 -11.21 -7.83
C GLN A 180 -7.84 -9.87 -8.28
N GLU A 181 -9.17 -9.69 -8.13
CA GLU A 181 -9.83 -8.40 -8.38
C GLU A 181 -9.28 -7.28 -7.48
N VAL A 182 -9.11 -7.54 -6.17
CA VAL A 182 -8.51 -6.59 -5.22
C VAL A 182 -7.10 -6.21 -5.64
N LEU A 183 -6.26 -7.17 -6.00
CA LEU A 183 -4.88 -6.94 -6.42
C LEU A 183 -4.80 -6.17 -7.74
N ALA A 184 -5.67 -6.48 -8.70
CA ALA A 184 -5.76 -5.75 -9.96
C ALA A 184 -6.16 -4.29 -9.75
N LEU A 185 -7.16 -4.01 -8.89
CA LEU A 185 -7.57 -2.65 -8.55
C LEU A 185 -6.47 -1.87 -7.83
N GLN A 186 -5.63 -2.53 -7.04
CA GLN A 186 -4.46 -1.89 -6.44
C GLN A 186 -3.49 -1.37 -7.51
N LEU A 187 -3.16 -2.20 -8.50
CA LEU A 187 -2.25 -1.81 -9.59
C LEU A 187 -2.87 -0.72 -10.48
N VAL A 188 -4.19 -0.74 -10.70
CA VAL A 188 -4.89 0.34 -11.38
C VAL A 188 -4.72 1.64 -10.61
N ALA A 189 -4.98 1.65 -9.30
CA ALA A 189 -4.83 2.85 -8.48
C ALA A 189 -3.38 3.37 -8.48
N VAL A 190 -2.37 2.50 -8.42
CA VAL A 190 -0.94 2.90 -8.52
C VAL A 190 -0.67 3.62 -9.83
N ARG A 191 -1.16 3.09 -10.96
CA ARG A 191 -0.97 3.69 -12.29
C ARG A 191 -1.67 5.04 -12.44
N GLU A 192 -2.75 5.27 -11.72
CA GLU A 192 -3.51 6.52 -11.76
C GLU A 192 -2.83 7.67 -10.99
N ILE A 193 -1.90 7.41 -10.06
CA ILE A 193 -1.29 8.45 -9.21
C ILE A 193 -0.65 9.56 -10.04
N VAL A 194 0.33 9.25 -10.87
CA VAL A 194 1.07 10.25 -11.64
C VAL A 194 0.14 11.04 -12.59
N PRO A 195 -0.74 10.39 -13.40
CA PRO A 195 -1.73 11.10 -14.20
C PRO A 195 -2.66 12.00 -13.39
N LEU A 196 -3.08 11.58 -12.19
CA LEU A 196 -3.99 12.37 -11.35
C LEU A 196 -3.32 13.65 -10.87
N TYR A 197 -2.10 13.58 -10.35
CA TYR A 197 -1.34 14.77 -9.94
C TYR A 197 -0.98 15.68 -11.12
N ARG A 198 -0.67 15.11 -12.28
CA ARG A 198 -0.44 15.90 -13.51
C ARG A 198 -1.65 16.75 -13.87
N ARG A 199 -2.87 16.18 -13.87
CA ARG A 199 -4.09 16.93 -14.14
C ARG A 199 -4.34 18.06 -13.14
N LEU A 200 -4.04 17.82 -11.84
CA LEU A 200 -4.15 18.84 -10.81
C LEU A 200 -3.16 20.00 -11.05
N MET A 201 -1.96 19.70 -11.49
CA MET A 201 -0.93 20.69 -11.84
C MET A 201 -1.31 21.48 -13.10
N GLU A 202 -1.75 20.80 -14.16
CA GLU A 202 -2.14 21.44 -15.44
C GLU A 202 -3.29 22.42 -15.28
N ARG A 203 -4.18 22.23 -14.30
CA ARG A 203 -5.24 23.18 -13.94
C ARG A 203 -4.87 24.17 -12.85
N GLU A 204 -3.58 24.28 -12.52
CA GLU A 204 -3.03 25.21 -11.54
C GLU A 204 -3.63 25.09 -10.14
N GLN A 205 -4.10 23.90 -9.79
CA GLN A 205 -4.64 23.61 -8.46
C GLN A 205 -3.54 23.21 -7.48
N ILE A 206 -2.44 22.62 -7.98
CA ILE A 206 -1.30 22.29 -7.17
C ILE A 206 0.00 22.83 -7.75
N GLU A 207 0.95 23.09 -6.86
CA GLU A 207 2.35 23.27 -7.19
C GLU A 207 3.13 21.99 -6.88
N LEU A 208 4.09 21.65 -7.74
CA LEU A 208 4.97 20.52 -7.52
C LEU A 208 6.40 21.00 -7.25
N THR A 209 6.97 20.49 -6.18
CA THR A 209 8.39 20.67 -5.85
C THR A 209 9.07 19.30 -5.75
N THR A 210 10.38 19.26 -5.77
CA THR A 210 11.15 18.03 -5.68
C THR A 210 12.40 18.22 -4.84
N THR A 211 13.06 17.12 -4.53
CA THR A 211 14.32 17.03 -3.80
C THR A 211 15.32 16.19 -4.59
N PRO A 212 16.59 16.11 -4.18
CA PRO A 212 17.51 15.11 -4.74
C PRO A 212 16.97 13.68 -4.62
N PHE A 213 17.40 12.78 -5.51
CA PHE A 213 16.78 11.47 -5.73
C PHE A 213 16.54 10.64 -4.47
N PHE A 214 17.56 10.50 -3.62
CA PHE A 214 17.47 9.73 -2.38
C PHE A 214 17.15 10.61 -1.14
N HIS A 215 16.72 11.85 -1.34
CA HIS A 215 16.36 12.77 -0.28
C HIS A 215 17.48 12.97 0.77
N PRO A 216 18.74 13.23 0.39
CA PRO A 216 19.80 13.49 1.35
C PRO A 216 19.56 14.81 2.06
N ILE A 217 20.05 14.94 3.29
CA ILE A 217 20.17 16.21 3.98
C ILE A 217 21.40 16.92 3.41
N LEU A 218 21.20 17.77 2.40
CA LEU A 218 22.30 18.37 1.63
C LEU A 218 23.35 19.06 2.50
N PRO A 219 23.02 19.85 3.54
CA PRO A 219 24.05 20.44 4.39
C PRO A 219 25.01 19.41 5.00
N LEU A 220 24.48 18.28 5.48
CA LEU A 220 25.30 17.19 6.05
C LEU A 220 26.12 16.43 5.03
N VAL A 221 25.73 16.46 3.75
CA VAL A 221 26.50 15.83 2.66
C VAL A 221 27.64 16.72 2.22
N ILE A 222 27.48 18.05 2.32
CA ILE A 222 28.48 19.06 1.91
C ILE A 222 29.52 19.26 3.02
N ASP A 223 29.08 19.34 4.26
CA ASP A 223 29.90 19.58 5.42
C ASP A 223 29.32 18.85 6.64
N THR A 224 30.10 17.97 7.25
CA THR A 224 29.71 17.15 8.40
C THR A 224 30.33 17.67 9.72
N ASP A 225 31.18 18.72 9.69
CA ASP A 225 31.88 19.23 10.85
C ASP A 225 31.08 20.29 11.62
#